data_a237852ee48ff6a30df55a19eaa42ff5
#
_entry.id   a237852ee48ff6a30df55a19eaa42ff5
#
_cell.length_a   1.000
_cell.length_b   1.000
_cell.length_c   1.000
_cell.angle_alpha   90.00
_cell.angle_beta   90.00
_cell.angle_gamma   90.00
#
_symmetry.space_group_name_H-M   'P 1'
#
loop_
_entity.id
_entity.type
_entity.pdbx_description
1 polymer ?
#
loop_
_entity_poly.entity_id
_entity_poly.type
_entity_poly.pdbx_seq_one_letter_code
_entity_poly.pdbx_strand_id
1 'polypeptide(L)'
;MSISLLTLDDLRDVERRQASVLESGTLMERAGQDIASRLERELPPKGRVTILCGTGNNGGDGFTAARCLKARGHDVICVLVGGDEPKAEDAKRAFAAWQAVGGKTVREPDSLGKADIVVDAMLGIGGDRPIRGEILDATIWYNVQNSLKVSIDVPTGLNAETGNWNGRIQGCRSDMTIALLSAHAGLFMNEGRDAAGHVCLSELDVSIPLPLQGLIDEADYGHILEPRPHFCHKGTWGTAAIVGGDDGKIGAAILASRAALRLGAGRVKTEFLASDAPAVDPGCPELMIAESPLDLASFSALVVGPGMGTGEKSVKRLLDADALTIIAEKPELQEELLTRRAMTVLTPHPLEAAKLLRNKVEEVQSNRIFWARELALQTGAAIVLKGTGTVVSLRSGHAWVNPTGSAALATAGTGDVLSGMIGSFIAQGYDLTTAVLGAVWLHGAAAQCATMPVLADELSSRAATALGMLRRAKLRWAEAGSDPLSSVGTIALQPGQLAPAPVEMIGKVRH
;
A
#
# COMPACT_ATOMS: atom_id res chain seq x y z
N MET A 1 -1.24 3.45 15.69
CA MET A 1 -0.36 4.42 14.97
C MET A 1 -0.12 3.82 13.61
N SER A 2 -0.23 4.63 12.54
CA SER A 2 0.06 4.18 11.18
C SER A 2 1.45 3.59 11.09
N ILE A 3 1.62 2.53 10.28
CA ILE A 3 2.93 1.95 10.03
C ILE A 3 3.77 3.00 9.29
N SER A 4 4.83 3.46 9.94
CA SER A 4 5.73 4.47 9.41
C SER A 4 6.50 3.95 8.20
N LEU A 5 6.63 4.77 7.17
CA LEU A 5 7.47 4.53 6.00
C LEU A 5 8.57 5.59 6.00
N LEU A 6 9.77 5.25 6.44
CA LEU A 6 10.89 6.19 6.40
C LEU A 6 11.40 6.36 4.96
N THR A 7 11.79 7.59 4.63
CA THR A 7 12.63 7.83 3.45
C THR A 7 14.04 7.27 3.71
N LEU A 8 14.82 7.06 2.65
CA LEU A 8 16.21 6.61 2.82
C LEU A 8 17.04 7.61 3.63
N ASP A 9 16.77 8.90 3.53
CA ASP A 9 17.48 9.93 4.30
C ASP A 9 17.06 9.87 5.78
N ASP A 10 15.76 9.76 6.09
CA ASP A 10 15.28 9.59 7.47
C ASP A 10 15.87 8.34 8.10
N LEU A 11 15.94 7.24 7.35
CA LEU A 11 16.49 5.97 7.84
C LEU A 11 17.99 6.10 8.17
N ARG A 12 18.77 6.70 7.28
CA ARG A 12 20.20 6.99 7.53
C ARG A 12 20.41 7.90 8.74
N ASP A 13 19.48 8.83 8.99
CA ASP A 13 19.52 9.67 10.18
C ASP A 13 19.23 8.87 11.45
N VAL A 14 18.27 7.93 11.42
CA VAL A 14 17.99 7.01 12.53
C VAL A 14 19.21 6.13 12.79
N GLU A 15 19.80 5.52 11.77
CA GLU A 15 21.00 4.68 11.90
C GLU A 15 22.17 5.48 12.52
N ARG A 16 22.44 6.69 12.05
CA ARG A 16 23.48 7.57 12.60
C ARG A 16 23.25 7.90 14.08
N ARG A 17 22.03 8.21 14.47
CA ARG A 17 21.68 8.47 15.88
C ARG A 17 21.88 7.23 16.73
N GLN A 18 21.47 6.05 16.25
CA GLN A 18 21.65 4.80 16.97
C GLN A 18 23.14 4.42 17.09
N ALA A 19 23.95 4.63 16.05
CA ALA A 19 25.38 4.40 16.09
C ALA A 19 26.12 5.29 17.12
N SER A 20 25.54 6.43 17.52
CA SER A 20 26.11 7.29 18.57
C SER A 20 25.75 6.83 20.00
N VAL A 21 24.78 5.94 20.16
CA VAL A 21 24.24 5.51 21.46
C VAL A 21 24.52 4.03 21.74
N LEU A 22 24.47 3.19 20.69
CA LEU A 22 24.67 1.75 20.79
C LEU A 22 26.15 1.37 20.51
N GLU A 23 26.58 0.28 21.09
CA GLU A 23 27.85 -0.33 20.71
C GLU A 23 27.81 -0.77 19.24
N SER A 24 28.95 -0.61 18.55
CA SER A 24 29.08 -0.96 17.15
C SER A 24 28.72 -2.43 16.90
N GLY A 25 27.88 -2.69 15.90
CA GLY A 25 27.36 -4.01 15.56
C GLY A 25 26.07 -4.43 16.30
N THR A 26 25.59 -3.65 17.29
CA THR A 26 24.38 -3.99 18.05
C THR A 26 23.13 -4.11 17.16
N LEU A 27 22.93 -3.18 16.21
CA LEU A 27 21.79 -3.22 15.29
C LEU A 27 21.84 -4.47 14.40
N MET A 28 23.00 -4.79 13.85
CA MET A 28 23.22 -5.98 13.02
C MET A 28 22.99 -7.27 13.81
N GLU A 29 23.38 -7.30 15.07
CA GLU A 29 23.13 -8.45 15.95
C GLU A 29 21.63 -8.65 16.20
N ARG A 30 20.90 -7.56 16.51
CA ARG A 30 19.43 -7.59 16.67
C ARG A 30 18.74 -8.02 15.38
N ALA A 31 19.16 -7.47 14.24
CA ALA A 31 18.63 -7.82 12.92
C ALA A 31 18.81 -9.31 12.64
N GLY A 32 20.02 -9.84 12.78
CA GLY A 32 20.31 -11.25 12.54
C GLY A 32 19.55 -12.19 13.48
N GLN A 33 19.37 -11.84 14.75
CA GLN A 33 18.58 -12.61 15.71
C GLN A 33 17.10 -12.65 15.35
N ASP A 34 16.50 -11.51 14.95
CA ASP A 34 15.10 -11.45 14.56
C ASP A 34 14.86 -12.16 13.24
N ILE A 35 15.73 -11.95 12.23
CA ILE A 35 15.71 -12.70 10.97
C ILE A 35 15.74 -14.20 11.22
N ALA A 36 16.70 -14.68 12.02
CA ALA A 36 16.81 -16.09 12.35
C ALA A 36 15.54 -16.63 13.04
N SER A 37 14.97 -15.86 13.94
CA SER A 37 13.74 -16.25 14.66
C SER A 37 12.53 -16.35 13.74
N ARG A 38 12.45 -15.51 12.70
CA ARG A 38 11.37 -15.57 11.70
C ARG A 38 11.56 -16.74 10.75
N LEU A 39 12.78 -16.93 10.24
CA LEU A 39 13.10 -18.04 9.36
C LEU A 39 12.86 -19.40 10.04
N GLU A 40 13.18 -19.50 11.34
CA GLU A 40 12.97 -20.74 12.12
C GLU A 40 11.50 -21.17 12.19
N ARG A 41 10.55 -20.24 12.17
CA ARG A 41 9.10 -20.56 12.16
C ARG A 41 8.65 -21.29 10.89
N GLU A 42 9.36 -21.04 9.80
CA GLU A 42 9.09 -21.61 8.47
C GLU A 42 9.93 -22.86 8.20
N LEU A 43 10.89 -23.20 9.07
CA LEU A 43 11.82 -24.30 8.88
C LEU A 43 11.34 -25.60 9.55
N PRO A 44 11.54 -26.76 8.91
CA PRO A 44 11.44 -28.03 9.59
C PRO A 44 12.61 -28.18 10.61
N PRO A 45 12.51 -29.10 11.59
CA PRO A 45 13.62 -29.42 12.47
C PRO A 45 14.89 -29.77 11.68
N LYS A 46 16.01 -29.11 11.99
CA LYS A 46 17.28 -29.23 11.25
C LYS A 46 17.18 -28.86 9.76
N GLY A 47 16.26 -27.94 9.44
CA GLY A 47 16.06 -27.47 8.06
C GLY A 47 17.33 -26.88 7.45
N ARG A 48 17.41 -26.92 6.13
CA ARG A 48 18.53 -26.39 5.35
C ARG A 48 18.24 -24.99 4.84
N VAL A 49 19.18 -24.08 5.07
CA VAL A 49 19.10 -22.67 4.61
C VAL A 49 20.31 -22.30 3.76
N THR A 50 20.07 -21.72 2.60
CA THR A 50 21.12 -21.10 1.79
C THR A 50 20.92 -19.56 1.84
N ILE A 51 21.96 -18.82 2.23
CA ILE A 51 21.90 -17.36 2.34
C ILE A 51 22.88 -16.74 1.34
N LEU A 52 22.38 -15.96 0.39
CA LEU A 52 23.18 -15.18 -0.55
C LEU A 52 23.58 -13.86 0.11
N CYS A 53 24.80 -13.76 0.59
CA CYS A 53 25.32 -12.60 1.30
C CYS A 53 26.10 -11.68 0.37
N GLY A 54 25.70 -10.41 0.26
CA GLY A 54 26.49 -9.38 -0.41
C GLY A 54 27.67 -8.89 0.43
N THR A 55 28.45 -7.96 -0.13
CA THR A 55 29.63 -7.39 0.56
C THR A 55 29.31 -6.23 1.50
N GLY A 56 28.06 -5.73 1.51
CA GLY A 56 27.59 -4.62 2.36
C GLY A 56 26.95 -5.10 3.67
N ASN A 57 26.31 -4.16 4.38
CA ASN A 57 25.65 -4.43 5.68
C ASN A 57 24.52 -5.46 5.57
N ASN A 58 23.74 -5.46 4.48
CA ASN A 58 22.69 -6.47 4.27
C ASN A 58 23.28 -7.90 4.26
N GLY A 59 24.46 -8.08 3.64
CA GLY A 59 25.21 -9.34 3.72
C GLY A 59 25.67 -9.65 5.15
N GLY A 60 26.03 -8.64 5.93
CA GLY A 60 26.36 -8.74 7.36
C GLY A 60 25.17 -9.27 8.18
N ASP A 61 23.97 -8.75 7.95
CA ASP A 61 22.73 -9.23 8.56
C ASP A 61 22.49 -10.71 8.21
N GLY A 62 22.75 -11.09 6.93
CA GLY A 62 22.71 -12.47 6.46
C GLY A 62 23.71 -13.37 7.19
N PHE A 63 24.97 -12.96 7.39
CA PHE A 63 25.97 -13.75 8.14
C PHE A 63 25.59 -13.89 9.61
N THR A 64 25.05 -12.83 10.22
CA THR A 64 24.58 -12.87 11.61
C THR A 64 23.39 -13.83 11.76
N ALA A 65 22.42 -13.77 10.86
CA ALA A 65 21.30 -14.72 10.82
C ALA A 65 21.78 -16.17 10.63
N ALA A 66 22.75 -16.38 9.74
CA ALA A 66 23.37 -17.70 9.52
C ALA A 66 23.95 -18.27 10.80
N ARG A 67 24.72 -17.47 11.54
CA ARG A 67 25.32 -17.85 12.81
C ARG A 67 24.26 -18.22 13.85
N CYS A 68 23.20 -17.43 13.94
CA CYS A 68 22.09 -17.69 14.87
C CYS A 68 21.35 -18.99 14.52
N LEU A 69 21.02 -19.23 13.25
CA LEU A 69 20.36 -20.46 12.81
C LEU A 69 21.23 -21.70 13.01
N LYS A 70 22.54 -21.59 12.74
CA LYS A 70 23.49 -22.67 13.00
C LYS A 70 23.57 -23.02 14.49
N ALA A 71 23.59 -22.02 15.35
CA ALA A 71 23.56 -22.22 16.80
C ALA A 71 22.27 -22.92 17.29
N ARG A 72 21.16 -22.79 16.56
CA ARG A 72 19.88 -23.47 16.80
C ARG A 72 19.79 -24.86 16.14
N GLY A 73 20.86 -25.30 15.48
CA GLY A 73 20.99 -26.67 14.94
C GLY A 73 20.53 -26.84 13.48
N HIS A 74 20.34 -25.77 12.74
CA HIS A 74 20.02 -25.82 11.31
C HIS A 74 21.29 -26.01 10.45
N ASP A 75 21.11 -26.59 9.25
CA ASP A 75 22.15 -26.72 8.22
C ASP A 75 22.20 -25.46 7.37
N VAL A 76 23.19 -24.60 7.60
CA VAL A 76 23.27 -23.28 6.96
C VAL A 76 24.54 -23.19 6.12
N ILE A 77 24.35 -22.70 4.88
CA ILE A 77 25.44 -22.37 3.96
C ILE A 77 25.26 -20.94 3.49
N CYS A 78 26.34 -20.14 3.59
CA CYS A 78 26.39 -18.81 3.00
C CYS A 78 27.06 -18.85 1.64
N VAL A 79 26.56 -18.05 0.70
CA VAL A 79 27.20 -17.76 -0.58
C VAL A 79 27.63 -16.30 -0.56
N LEU A 80 28.92 -16.03 -0.65
CA LEU A 80 29.42 -14.66 -0.71
C LEU A 80 29.41 -14.18 -2.17
N VAL A 81 28.65 -13.11 -2.44
CA VAL A 81 28.35 -12.61 -3.78
C VAL A 81 28.85 -11.16 -3.94
N GLY A 82 29.42 -10.85 -5.10
CA GLY A 82 29.80 -9.48 -5.47
C GLY A 82 31.15 -9.01 -4.96
N GLY A 83 32.03 -9.92 -4.53
CA GLY A 83 33.39 -9.62 -4.09
C GLY A 83 34.00 -10.74 -3.25
N ASP A 84 35.30 -10.68 -2.98
CA ASP A 84 36.04 -11.74 -2.28
C ASP A 84 35.87 -11.71 -0.76
N GLU A 85 35.53 -10.53 -0.21
CA GLU A 85 35.31 -10.32 1.22
C GLU A 85 34.27 -9.21 1.46
N PRO A 86 33.60 -9.16 2.63
CA PRO A 86 32.77 -8.04 3.02
C PRO A 86 33.56 -6.72 3.08
N LYS A 87 32.93 -5.61 2.72
CA LYS A 87 33.55 -4.28 2.66
C LYS A 87 33.21 -3.40 3.86
N ALA A 88 31.93 -3.47 4.33
CA ALA A 88 31.49 -2.71 5.50
C ALA A 88 32.06 -3.30 6.79
N GLU A 89 32.45 -2.45 7.75
CA GLU A 89 33.12 -2.90 8.97
C GLU A 89 32.25 -3.86 9.83
N ASP A 90 30.95 -3.56 9.95
CA ASP A 90 30.03 -4.45 10.66
C ASP A 90 29.84 -5.78 9.94
N ALA A 91 29.77 -5.77 8.60
CA ALA A 91 29.72 -6.98 7.80
C ALA A 91 30.98 -7.83 7.90
N LYS A 92 32.17 -7.21 7.98
CA LYS A 92 33.44 -7.93 8.24
C LYS A 92 33.42 -8.64 9.59
N ARG A 93 32.94 -7.95 10.63
CA ARG A 93 32.79 -8.53 11.98
C ARG A 93 31.81 -9.71 11.98
N ALA A 94 30.65 -9.55 11.34
CA ALA A 94 29.65 -10.60 11.21
C ALA A 94 30.18 -11.83 10.45
N PHE A 95 30.93 -11.60 9.37
CA PHE A 95 31.57 -12.67 8.60
C PHE A 95 32.64 -13.41 9.42
N ALA A 96 33.50 -12.69 10.13
CA ALA A 96 34.49 -13.28 11.02
C ALA A 96 33.82 -14.12 12.14
N ALA A 97 32.74 -13.62 12.73
CA ALA A 97 31.96 -14.33 13.73
C ALA A 97 31.30 -15.62 13.16
N TRP A 98 30.82 -15.56 11.90
CA TRP A 98 30.33 -16.73 11.18
C TRP A 98 31.41 -17.78 10.95
N GLN A 99 32.61 -17.37 10.53
CA GLN A 99 33.74 -18.25 10.34
C GLN A 99 34.19 -18.88 11.66
N ALA A 100 34.20 -18.12 12.76
CA ALA A 100 34.64 -18.60 14.09
C ALA A 100 33.78 -19.75 14.63
N VAL A 101 32.48 -19.82 14.26
CA VAL A 101 31.61 -20.95 14.61
C VAL A 101 31.68 -22.11 13.61
N GLY A 102 32.67 -22.13 12.73
CA GLY A 102 32.82 -23.12 11.68
C GLY A 102 31.73 -23.03 10.60
N GLY A 103 31.31 -21.84 10.28
CA GLY A 103 30.35 -21.57 9.22
C GLY A 103 30.91 -21.88 7.83
N LYS A 104 30.11 -22.51 6.97
CA LYS A 104 30.50 -22.83 5.59
C LYS A 104 30.13 -21.69 4.65
N THR A 105 31.13 -21.17 3.95
CA THR A 105 30.92 -20.15 2.91
C THR A 105 31.48 -20.65 1.58
N VAL A 106 30.70 -20.44 0.51
CA VAL A 106 31.07 -20.78 -0.87
C VAL A 106 30.91 -19.55 -1.77
N ARG A 107 31.40 -19.65 -3.03
CA ARG A 107 31.30 -18.55 -4.00
C ARG A 107 30.20 -18.78 -5.03
N GLU A 108 29.94 -20.01 -5.36
CA GLU A 108 29.01 -20.39 -6.41
C GLU A 108 27.86 -21.21 -5.83
N PRO A 109 26.61 -20.80 -6.06
CA PRO A 109 25.45 -21.51 -5.52
C PRO A 109 25.07 -22.76 -6.33
N ASP A 110 25.51 -22.90 -7.58
CA ASP A 110 25.09 -23.97 -8.50
C ASP A 110 25.38 -25.39 -8.00
N SER A 111 26.42 -25.55 -7.19
CA SER A 111 26.78 -26.82 -6.60
C SER A 111 26.03 -27.21 -5.33
N LEU A 112 25.14 -26.32 -4.86
CA LEU A 112 24.38 -26.50 -3.62
C LEU A 112 23.16 -27.38 -3.86
N GLY A 113 22.94 -28.33 -2.93
CA GLY A 113 21.72 -29.13 -2.93
C GLY A 113 20.49 -28.29 -2.56
N LYS A 114 19.30 -28.87 -2.73
CA LYS A 114 18.02 -28.21 -2.39
C LYS A 114 18.04 -27.72 -0.93
N ALA A 115 17.63 -26.48 -0.73
CA ALA A 115 17.37 -25.88 0.57
C ALA A 115 15.86 -25.80 0.86
N ASP A 116 15.47 -25.74 2.13
CA ASP A 116 14.09 -25.44 2.52
C ASP A 116 13.78 -23.95 2.33
N ILE A 117 14.76 -23.11 2.72
CA ILE A 117 14.70 -21.66 2.53
C ILE A 117 15.94 -21.17 1.78
N VAL A 118 15.74 -20.26 0.84
CA VAL A 118 16.81 -19.48 0.21
C VAL A 118 16.60 -18.00 0.55
N VAL A 119 17.67 -17.38 1.07
CA VAL A 119 17.62 -15.99 1.55
C VAL A 119 18.45 -15.10 0.64
N ASP A 120 17.83 -14.01 0.18
CA ASP A 120 18.48 -12.89 -0.48
C ASP A 120 18.90 -11.85 0.57
N ALA A 121 20.20 -11.77 0.83
CA ALA A 121 20.88 -10.78 1.66
C ALA A 121 21.98 -10.09 0.85
N MET A 122 21.78 -9.94 -0.49
CA MET A 122 22.84 -9.39 -1.35
C MET A 122 22.88 -7.87 -1.30
N LEU A 123 21.75 -7.21 -1.64
CA LEU A 123 21.63 -5.76 -1.64
C LEU A 123 20.40 -5.35 -0.83
N GLY A 124 20.55 -4.41 0.11
CA GLY A 124 19.44 -3.74 0.79
C GLY A 124 19.16 -2.38 0.16
N ILE A 125 18.70 -1.42 0.97
CA ILE A 125 18.33 -0.06 0.55
C ILE A 125 19.43 0.72 -0.19
N GLY A 126 20.69 0.35 -0.04
CA GLY A 126 21.83 0.96 -0.75
C GLY A 126 22.00 0.50 -2.20
N GLY A 127 21.18 -0.42 -2.67
CA GLY A 127 21.23 -0.98 -4.03
C GLY A 127 20.44 -0.15 -5.04
N ASP A 128 20.91 1.04 -5.39
CA ASP A 128 20.25 2.00 -6.30
C ASP A 128 20.62 1.83 -7.78
N ARG A 129 21.47 0.86 -8.11
CA ARG A 129 21.99 0.63 -9.46
C ARG A 129 21.46 -0.65 -10.07
N PRO A 130 21.44 -0.73 -11.43
CA PRO A 130 21.12 -1.98 -12.10
C PRO A 130 22.02 -3.12 -11.66
N ILE A 131 21.45 -4.27 -11.35
CA ILE A 131 22.19 -5.49 -10.98
C ILE A 131 23.03 -6.00 -12.16
N ARG A 132 24.26 -6.46 -11.90
CA ARG A 132 25.23 -6.92 -12.91
C ARG A 132 26.15 -7.99 -12.33
N GLY A 133 26.81 -8.75 -13.24
CA GLY A 133 27.85 -9.74 -12.87
C GLY A 133 27.34 -10.74 -11.84
N GLU A 134 28.16 -11.09 -10.85
CA GLU A 134 27.84 -12.09 -9.84
C GLU A 134 26.51 -11.86 -9.13
N ILE A 135 26.11 -10.59 -8.88
CA ILE A 135 24.79 -10.28 -8.29
C ILE A 135 23.66 -10.69 -9.23
N LEU A 136 23.79 -10.42 -10.56
CA LEU A 136 22.79 -10.84 -11.53
C LEU A 136 22.70 -12.37 -11.63
N ASP A 137 23.85 -13.05 -11.68
CA ASP A 137 23.90 -14.52 -11.78
C ASP A 137 23.26 -15.16 -10.54
N ALA A 138 23.59 -14.66 -9.35
CA ALA A 138 22.98 -15.10 -8.09
C ALA A 138 21.47 -14.80 -8.02
N THR A 139 21.02 -13.66 -8.58
CA THR A 139 19.58 -13.30 -8.68
C THR A 139 18.83 -14.26 -9.60
N ILE A 140 19.41 -14.62 -10.73
CA ILE A 140 18.83 -15.63 -11.66
C ILE A 140 18.73 -16.98 -10.94
N TRP A 141 19.81 -17.42 -10.30
CA TRP A 141 19.80 -18.65 -9.52
C TRP A 141 18.72 -18.65 -8.43
N TYR A 142 18.61 -17.55 -7.66
CA TYR A 142 17.61 -17.37 -6.60
C TYR A 142 16.18 -17.51 -7.13
N ASN A 143 15.87 -16.83 -8.23
CA ASN A 143 14.51 -16.78 -8.76
C ASN A 143 13.98 -18.13 -9.28
N VAL A 144 14.87 -19.03 -9.68
CA VAL A 144 14.48 -20.37 -10.19
C VAL A 144 14.37 -21.43 -9.08
N GLN A 145 14.68 -21.09 -7.82
CA GLN A 145 14.56 -22.04 -6.72
C GLN A 145 13.10 -22.32 -6.38
N ASN A 146 12.79 -23.57 -6.07
CA ASN A 146 11.48 -24.03 -5.58
C ASN A 146 11.37 -24.03 -4.05
N SER A 147 12.32 -23.41 -3.35
CA SER A 147 12.35 -23.21 -1.91
C SER A 147 11.51 -21.99 -1.52
N LEU A 148 11.17 -21.86 -0.24
CA LEU A 148 10.68 -20.59 0.29
C LEU A 148 11.76 -19.52 0.08
N LYS A 149 11.41 -18.45 -0.63
CA LYS A 149 12.31 -17.35 -0.96
C LYS A 149 12.06 -16.16 -0.04
N VAL A 150 13.11 -15.73 0.66
CA VAL A 150 13.03 -14.63 1.63
C VAL A 150 14.06 -13.57 1.27
N SER A 151 13.66 -12.29 1.19
CA SER A 151 14.61 -11.17 1.11
C SER A 151 14.77 -10.49 2.47
N ILE A 152 16.00 -10.11 2.78
CA ILE A 152 16.31 -9.25 3.92
C ILE A 152 16.26 -7.80 3.44
N ASP A 153 15.56 -6.94 4.18
CA ASP A 153 15.41 -5.52 3.99
C ASP A 153 14.58 -5.17 2.72
N VAL A 154 15.14 -5.34 1.54
CA VAL A 154 14.49 -5.09 0.25
C VAL A 154 14.94 -6.16 -0.76
N PRO A 155 14.06 -6.71 -1.60
CA PRO A 155 14.49 -7.60 -2.68
C PRO A 155 15.58 -6.98 -3.54
N THR A 156 16.69 -7.69 -3.73
CA THR A 156 17.84 -7.20 -4.50
C THR A 156 17.43 -6.71 -5.88
N GLY A 157 17.81 -5.49 -6.22
CA GLY A 157 17.50 -4.82 -7.49
C GLY A 157 16.23 -3.98 -7.48
N LEU A 158 15.45 -4.00 -6.41
CA LEU A 158 14.27 -3.15 -6.21
C LEU A 158 14.66 -1.82 -5.58
N ASN A 159 14.05 -0.73 -6.03
CA ASN A 159 14.18 0.57 -5.38
C ASN A 159 13.24 0.65 -4.16
N ALA A 160 13.82 0.84 -2.99
CA ALA A 160 13.12 0.84 -1.71
C ALA A 160 12.06 1.96 -1.57
N GLU A 161 12.21 3.09 -2.26
CA GLU A 161 11.27 4.21 -2.18
C GLU A 161 10.16 4.15 -3.22
N THR A 162 10.47 3.65 -4.43
CA THR A 162 9.55 3.75 -5.56
C THR A 162 8.88 2.43 -5.94
N GLY A 163 9.48 1.29 -5.56
CA GLY A 163 9.02 -0.03 -5.95
C GLY A 163 9.25 -0.38 -7.42
N ASN A 164 10.06 0.41 -8.12
CA ASN A 164 10.49 0.10 -9.47
C ASN A 164 11.81 -0.68 -9.45
N TRP A 165 12.08 -1.47 -10.48
CA TRP A 165 13.41 -2.07 -10.65
C TRP A 165 14.46 -0.99 -10.96
N ASN A 166 15.66 -1.13 -10.38
CA ASN A 166 16.79 -0.24 -10.62
C ASN A 166 17.42 -0.45 -12.01
N GLY A 167 16.60 -0.66 -13.04
CA GLY A 167 17.01 -0.88 -14.41
C GLY A 167 15.99 -1.68 -15.20
N ARG A 168 16.41 -2.22 -16.36
CA ARG A 168 15.52 -3.03 -17.21
C ARG A 168 15.43 -4.49 -16.77
N ILE A 169 16.36 -4.95 -15.94
CA ILE A 169 16.44 -6.33 -15.48
C ILE A 169 15.72 -6.41 -14.13
N GLN A 170 14.84 -7.39 -14.00
CA GLN A 170 14.14 -7.67 -12.76
C GLN A 170 15.11 -8.28 -11.73
N GLY A 171 14.98 -7.85 -10.48
CA GLY A 171 15.73 -8.37 -9.36
C GLY A 171 15.14 -9.65 -8.73
N CYS A 172 15.40 -9.85 -7.46
CA CYS A 172 14.87 -10.97 -6.68
C CYS A 172 13.35 -10.85 -6.49
N ARG A 173 12.65 -11.98 -6.61
CA ARG A 173 11.22 -12.12 -6.29
C ARG A 173 11.08 -13.08 -5.13
N SER A 174 10.54 -12.59 -4.03
CA SER A 174 10.47 -13.31 -2.77
C SER A 174 9.03 -13.63 -2.37
N ASP A 175 8.88 -14.71 -1.62
CA ASP A 175 7.59 -15.06 -1.00
C ASP A 175 7.38 -14.25 0.29
N MET A 176 8.50 -13.82 0.92
CA MET A 176 8.53 -12.99 2.12
C MET A 176 9.68 -11.99 2.06
N THR A 177 9.46 -10.79 2.60
CA THR A 177 10.52 -9.79 2.84
C THR A 177 10.52 -9.38 4.30
N ILE A 178 11.68 -9.43 4.95
CA ILE A 178 11.89 -8.98 6.32
C ILE A 178 12.52 -7.58 6.25
N ALA A 179 11.69 -6.55 6.32
CA ALA A 179 12.12 -5.15 6.35
C ALA A 179 12.72 -4.81 7.73
N LEU A 180 13.83 -4.06 7.74
CA LEU A 180 14.57 -3.71 8.94
C LEU A 180 14.36 -2.24 9.32
N LEU A 181 14.21 -1.95 10.62
CA LEU A 181 13.94 -0.64 11.22
C LEU A 181 12.62 -0.01 10.80
N SER A 182 12.32 0.07 9.54
CA SER A 182 11.10 0.62 8.96
C SER A 182 10.68 -0.19 7.74
N ALA A 183 9.39 -0.21 7.46
CA ALA A 183 8.93 -0.66 6.16
C ALA A 183 9.26 0.40 5.10
N HIS A 184 9.51 -0.03 3.87
CA HIS A 184 9.84 0.85 2.75
C HIS A 184 8.66 0.97 1.80
N ALA A 185 8.36 2.19 1.34
CA ALA A 185 7.22 2.46 0.46
C ALA A 185 7.23 1.60 -0.81
N GLY A 186 8.41 1.37 -1.36
CA GLY A 186 8.61 0.57 -2.57
C GLY A 186 8.18 -0.89 -2.44
N LEU A 187 8.12 -1.47 -1.24
CA LEU A 187 7.62 -2.83 -1.04
C LEU A 187 6.10 -2.96 -1.28
N PHE A 188 5.38 -1.83 -1.30
CA PHE A 188 3.92 -1.78 -1.42
C PHE A 188 3.44 -1.12 -2.71
N MET A 189 4.34 -0.67 -3.56
CA MET A 189 4.03 0.04 -4.81
C MET A 189 4.67 -0.63 -6.03
N ASN A 190 4.08 -0.38 -7.19
CA ASN A 190 4.61 -0.79 -8.50
C ASN A 190 5.00 -2.28 -8.52
N GLU A 191 6.17 -2.62 -9.09
CA GLU A 191 6.68 -4.01 -9.14
C GLU A 191 7.05 -4.55 -7.76
N GLY A 192 7.37 -3.66 -6.79
CA GLY A 192 7.74 -4.08 -5.45
C GLY A 192 6.65 -4.85 -4.74
N ARG A 193 5.37 -4.54 -5.05
CA ARG A 193 4.23 -5.29 -4.51
C ARG A 193 4.27 -6.78 -4.85
N ASP A 194 4.69 -7.10 -6.07
CA ASP A 194 4.80 -8.50 -6.54
C ASP A 194 6.17 -9.11 -6.19
N ALA A 195 7.18 -8.28 -6.00
CA ALA A 195 8.54 -8.72 -5.70
C ALA A 195 8.78 -9.05 -4.23
N ALA A 196 8.11 -8.32 -3.33
CA ALA A 196 8.36 -8.43 -1.88
C ALA A 196 7.63 -9.58 -1.20
N GLY A 197 6.55 -10.09 -1.80
CA GLY A 197 5.69 -11.09 -1.14
C GLY A 197 5.08 -10.58 0.16
N HIS A 198 5.06 -11.42 1.19
CA HIS A 198 4.62 -11.03 2.52
C HIS A 198 5.66 -10.17 3.22
N VAL A 199 5.33 -8.95 3.59
CA VAL A 199 6.26 -8.03 4.25
C VAL A 199 6.14 -8.11 5.77
N CYS A 200 7.24 -8.48 6.44
CA CYS A 200 7.39 -8.50 7.89
C CYS A 200 8.30 -7.36 8.32
N LEU A 201 7.90 -6.58 9.33
CA LEU A 201 8.72 -5.50 9.87
C LEU A 201 9.47 -5.95 11.13
N SER A 202 10.76 -5.66 11.19
CA SER A 202 11.62 -5.78 12.36
C SER A 202 12.05 -4.39 12.83
N GLU A 203 11.48 -3.89 13.92
CA GLU A 203 11.76 -2.54 14.45
C GLU A 203 13.11 -2.45 15.20
N LEU A 204 13.79 -3.55 15.43
CA LEU A 204 15.09 -3.66 16.10
C LEU A 204 15.17 -2.97 17.47
N ASP A 205 14.05 -2.81 18.16
CA ASP A 205 13.93 -2.04 19.43
C ASP A 205 14.45 -0.58 19.30
N VAL A 206 14.22 0.03 18.15
CA VAL A 206 14.58 1.42 17.86
C VAL A 206 13.31 2.27 17.79
N SER A 207 13.28 3.38 18.53
CA SER A 207 12.22 4.37 18.37
C SER A 207 12.50 5.22 17.14
N ILE A 208 11.58 5.18 16.17
CA ILE A 208 11.67 6.00 14.96
C ILE A 208 10.81 7.26 15.09
N PRO A 209 11.20 8.39 14.45
CA PRO A 209 10.37 9.57 14.39
C PRO A 209 9.09 9.28 13.59
N LEU A 210 8.03 10.04 13.83
CA LEU A 210 6.83 9.98 13.01
C LEU A 210 7.11 10.66 11.67
N PRO A 211 7.18 9.92 10.56
CA PRO A 211 7.44 10.50 9.26
C PRO A 211 6.17 11.13 8.66
N LEU A 212 6.36 11.93 7.60
CA LEU A 212 5.25 12.47 6.80
C LEU A 212 4.64 11.43 5.83
N GLN A 213 5.02 10.15 5.96
CA GLN A 213 4.46 9.08 5.14
C GLN A 213 4.30 7.78 5.92
N GLY A 214 3.24 7.02 5.58
CA GLY A 214 2.90 5.77 6.23
C GLY A 214 2.07 4.85 5.35
N LEU A 215 1.81 3.64 5.84
CA LEU A 215 0.76 2.78 5.27
C LEU A 215 -0.58 3.20 5.86
N ILE A 216 -1.64 3.07 5.05
CA ILE A 216 -3.01 3.23 5.56
C ILE A 216 -3.30 2.08 6.52
N ASP A 217 -3.63 2.38 7.77
CA ASP A 217 -4.04 1.40 8.78
C ASP A 217 -5.33 1.81 9.52
N GLU A 218 -5.80 0.96 10.44
CA GLU A 218 -7.04 1.23 11.18
C GLU A 218 -6.99 2.53 12.00
N ALA A 219 -5.82 2.97 12.46
CA ALA A 219 -5.70 4.24 13.20
C ALA A 219 -6.08 5.46 12.35
N ASP A 220 -5.93 5.36 11.02
CA ASP A 220 -6.26 6.45 10.10
C ASP A 220 -7.75 6.54 9.78
N TYR A 221 -8.46 5.41 9.78
CA TYR A 221 -9.87 5.34 9.35
C TYR A 221 -10.81 4.69 10.38
N GLY A 222 -10.35 4.38 11.56
CA GLY A 222 -11.11 3.63 12.57
C GLY A 222 -12.49 4.21 12.91
N HIS A 223 -12.70 5.51 12.73
CA HIS A 223 -14.01 6.14 12.93
C HIS A 223 -15.11 5.63 12.00
N ILE A 224 -14.77 5.20 10.77
CA ILE A 224 -15.79 4.58 9.88
C ILE A 224 -16.23 3.21 10.38
N LEU A 225 -15.47 2.58 11.27
CA LEU A 225 -15.79 1.28 11.85
C LEU A 225 -16.69 1.38 13.09
N GLU A 226 -16.94 2.57 13.57
CA GLU A 226 -17.83 2.77 14.72
C GLU A 226 -19.27 2.37 14.37
N PRO A 227 -19.99 1.70 15.30
CA PRO A 227 -21.37 1.33 15.09
C PRO A 227 -22.25 2.57 15.01
N ARG A 228 -23.23 2.52 14.12
CA ARG A 228 -24.21 3.59 14.02
C ARG A 228 -25.17 3.56 15.23
N PRO A 229 -25.53 4.70 15.82
CA PRO A 229 -26.52 4.76 16.89
C PRO A 229 -27.88 4.27 16.39
N HIS A 230 -28.64 3.59 17.24
CA HIS A 230 -29.99 3.13 16.89
C HIS A 230 -30.95 4.30 16.63
N PHE A 231 -30.81 5.39 17.38
CA PHE A 231 -31.58 6.61 17.16
C PHE A 231 -30.99 7.44 16.01
N CYS A 232 -31.34 7.07 14.80
CA CYS A 232 -30.93 7.80 13.58
C CYS A 232 -31.97 7.64 12.46
N HIS A 233 -31.87 8.50 11.44
CA HIS A 233 -32.72 8.46 10.25
C HIS A 233 -31.89 8.77 9.00
N LYS A 234 -32.46 8.60 7.80
CA LYS A 234 -31.75 8.85 6.55
C LYS A 234 -31.09 10.25 6.43
N GLY A 235 -31.66 11.26 7.05
CA GLY A 235 -31.08 12.62 7.08
C GLY A 235 -29.83 12.73 7.94
N THR A 236 -29.66 11.86 8.97
CA THR A 236 -28.47 11.85 9.84
C THR A 236 -27.19 11.54 9.05
N TRP A 237 -27.33 10.74 8.00
CA TRP A 237 -26.19 10.22 7.21
C TRP A 237 -25.98 11.00 5.90
N GLY A 238 -26.51 12.22 5.83
CA GLY A 238 -26.32 13.16 4.74
C GLY A 238 -26.92 12.74 3.41
N THR A 239 -26.67 13.55 2.41
CA THR A 239 -27.11 13.31 1.05
C THR A 239 -25.93 13.55 0.09
N ALA A 240 -25.60 12.55 -0.71
CA ALA A 240 -24.60 12.66 -1.77
C ALA A 240 -25.29 12.99 -3.12
N ALA A 241 -24.72 13.94 -3.86
CA ALA A 241 -25.05 14.16 -5.26
C ALA A 241 -23.97 13.53 -6.14
N ILE A 242 -24.38 12.82 -7.18
CA ILE A 242 -23.51 12.26 -8.21
C ILE A 242 -23.88 12.95 -9.53
N VAL A 243 -22.90 13.58 -10.18
CA VAL A 243 -23.09 14.26 -11.47
C VAL A 243 -22.14 13.64 -12.49
N GLY A 244 -22.71 13.05 -13.55
CA GLY A 244 -21.92 12.37 -14.56
C GLY A 244 -22.77 11.59 -15.55
N GLY A 245 -22.22 10.54 -16.15
CA GLY A 245 -22.96 9.67 -17.05
C GLY A 245 -23.44 10.39 -18.31
N ASP A 246 -22.52 10.79 -19.17
CA ASP A 246 -22.82 11.31 -20.52
C ASP A 246 -23.25 10.19 -21.47
N ASP A 247 -23.65 10.54 -22.69
CA ASP A 247 -24.10 9.58 -23.70
C ASP A 247 -23.09 8.43 -23.87
N GLY A 248 -23.55 7.20 -23.74
CA GLY A 248 -22.73 5.97 -23.76
C GLY A 248 -21.93 5.68 -22.47
N LYS A 249 -21.98 6.52 -21.44
CA LYS A 249 -21.19 6.40 -20.19
C LYS A 249 -22.07 6.44 -18.91
N ILE A 250 -23.37 6.29 -19.01
CA ILE A 250 -24.33 6.33 -17.89
C ILE A 250 -23.92 5.35 -16.79
N GLY A 251 -23.40 4.16 -17.17
CA GLY A 251 -22.99 3.12 -16.24
C GLY A 251 -21.99 3.56 -15.17
N ALA A 252 -21.08 4.48 -15.48
CA ALA A 252 -20.10 5.00 -14.53
C ALA A 252 -20.77 5.77 -13.38
N ALA A 253 -21.73 6.66 -13.69
CA ALA A 253 -22.50 7.38 -12.68
C ALA A 253 -23.40 6.44 -11.86
N ILE A 254 -23.96 5.39 -12.47
CA ILE A 254 -24.72 4.34 -11.75
C ILE A 254 -23.80 3.62 -10.75
N LEU A 255 -22.61 3.21 -11.15
CA LEU A 255 -21.63 2.52 -10.27
C LEU A 255 -21.26 3.39 -9.07
N ALA A 256 -20.93 4.66 -9.30
CA ALA A 256 -20.63 5.62 -8.23
C ALA A 256 -21.83 5.80 -7.27
N SER A 257 -23.03 5.94 -7.82
CA SER A 257 -24.26 6.14 -7.06
C SER A 257 -24.62 4.92 -6.19
N ARG A 258 -24.55 3.72 -6.75
CA ARG A 258 -24.76 2.48 -6.01
C ARG A 258 -23.71 2.32 -4.90
N ALA A 259 -22.44 2.64 -5.18
CA ALA A 259 -21.38 2.58 -4.19
C ALA A 259 -21.65 3.57 -3.04
N ALA A 260 -22.03 4.81 -3.34
CA ALA A 260 -22.35 5.81 -2.33
C ALA A 260 -23.51 5.35 -1.43
N LEU A 261 -24.56 4.77 -2.00
CA LEU A 261 -25.71 4.29 -1.24
C LEU A 261 -25.37 3.06 -0.38
N ARG A 262 -24.68 2.06 -0.96
CA ARG A 262 -24.28 0.82 -0.27
C ARG A 262 -23.33 1.05 0.89
N LEU A 263 -22.45 2.05 0.78
CA LEU A 263 -21.50 2.43 1.86
C LEU A 263 -22.14 3.33 2.91
N GLY A 264 -23.42 3.71 2.73
CA GLY A 264 -24.23 4.20 3.81
C GLY A 264 -24.54 5.70 3.79
N ALA A 265 -24.36 6.41 2.68
CA ALA A 265 -24.99 7.73 2.51
C ALA A 265 -26.51 7.61 2.73
N GLY A 266 -27.09 8.52 3.50
CA GLY A 266 -28.51 8.43 3.85
C GLY A 266 -29.45 8.60 2.66
N ARG A 267 -29.01 9.35 1.66
CA ARG A 267 -29.65 9.53 0.35
C ARG A 267 -28.61 9.75 -0.72
N VAL A 268 -28.88 9.26 -1.92
CA VAL A 268 -28.07 9.54 -3.10
C VAL A 268 -28.97 10.05 -4.22
N LYS A 269 -28.59 11.15 -4.84
CA LYS A 269 -29.31 11.72 -5.98
C LYS A 269 -28.35 11.87 -7.16
N THR A 270 -28.72 11.30 -8.31
CA THR A 270 -27.88 11.26 -9.51
C THR A 270 -28.43 12.19 -10.58
N GLU A 271 -27.58 13.07 -11.10
CA GLU A 271 -27.81 13.86 -12.31
C GLU A 271 -27.03 13.25 -13.46
N PHE A 272 -27.71 12.74 -14.47
CA PHE A 272 -27.09 12.31 -15.71
C PHE A 272 -26.93 13.47 -16.68
N LEU A 273 -25.82 13.48 -17.41
CA LEU A 273 -25.57 14.44 -18.49
C LEU A 273 -26.09 13.93 -19.84
N ALA A 274 -26.32 12.62 -19.94
CA ALA A 274 -26.89 11.98 -21.11
C ALA A 274 -28.29 12.54 -21.43
N SER A 275 -28.57 12.63 -22.72
CA SER A 275 -29.88 13.07 -23.21
C SER A 275 -30.98 12.01 -23.02
N ASP A 276 -30.61 10.73 -23.00
CA ASP A 276 -31.51 9.60 -22.87
C ASP A 276 -31.20 8.80 -21.58
N ALA A 277 -31.34 9.50 -20.44
CA ALA A 277 -31.07 8.93 -19.13
C ALA A 277 -32.25 8.12 -18.61
N PRO A 278 -32.03 6.98 -17.91
CA PRO A 278 -33.11 6.19 -17.33
C PRO A 278 -33.79 6.96 -16.20
N ALA A 279 -35.11 6.83 -16.10
CA ALA A 279 -35.89 7.42 -14.99
C ALA A 279 -35.73 6.64 -13.67
N VAL A 280 -35.31 5.39 -13.72
CA VAL A 280 -35.07 4.50 -12.59
C VAL A 280 -33.90 3.56 -12.88
N ASP A 281 -33.12 3.21 -11.86
CA ASP A 281 -32.14 2.13 -11.93
C ASP A 281 -32.80 0.82 -11.47
N PRO A 282 -33.11 -0.14 -12.38
CA PRO A 282 -33.77 -1.38 -11.99
C PRO A 282 -32.98 -2.25 -10.99
N GLY A 283 -31.65 -2.11 -10.97
CA GLY A 283 -30.76 -2.83 -10.04
C GLY A 283 -30.63 -2.15 -8.67
N CYS A 284 -31.14 -0.90 -8.53
CA CYS A 284 -31.11 -0.15 -7.27
C CYS A 284 -32.25 0.90 -7.29
N PRO A 285 -33.51 0.48 -7.10
CA PRO A 285 -34.66 1.38 -7.21
C PRO A 285 -34.71 2.47 -6.11
N GLU A 286 -33.90 2.32 -5.05
CA GLU A 286 -33.74 3.32 -4.00
C GLU A 286 -32.92 4.53 -4.47
N LEU A 287 -32.24 4.43 -5.60
CA LEU A 287 -31.47 5.51 -6.16
C LEU A 287 -32.37 6.59 -6.73
N MET A 288 -32.19 7.83 -6.30
CA MET A 288 -32.97 8.96 -6.75
C MET A 288 -32.35 9.57 -8.00
N ILE A 289 -33.05 9.53 -9.12
CA ILE A 289 -32.58 10.16 -10.38
C ILE A 289 -33.20 11.56 -10.50
N ALA A 290 -32.37 12.53 -10.87
CA ALA A 290 -32.81 13.92 -11.04
C ALA A 290 -33.46 14.14 -12.40
N GLU A 291 -34.63 14.76 -12.42
CA GLU A 291 -35.33 15.17 -13.65
C GLU A 291 -34.83 16.51 -14.23
N SER A 292 -34.08 17.26 -13.42
CA SER A 292 -33.52 18.57 -13.77
C SER A 292 -32.20 18.79 -13.09
N PRO A 293 -31.37 19.74 -13.53
CA PRO A 293 -30.12 20.06 -12.87
C PRO A 293 -30.26 20.28 -11.36
N LEU A 294 -29.39 19.67 -10.59
CA LEU A 294 -29.39 19.73 -9.14
C LEU A 294 -28.90 21.10 -8.63
N ASP A 295 -29.53 21.61 -7.57
CA ASP A 295 -28.94 22.65 -6.74
C ASP A 295 -27.86 22.03 -5.84
N LEU A 296 -26.60 22.11 -6.28
CA LEU A 296 -25.48 21.45 -5.66
C LEU A 296 -25.16 21.95 -4.24
N ALA A 297 -25.59 23.17 -3.90
CA ALA A 297 -25.39 23.76 -2.57
C ALA A 297 -26.18 23.03 -1.46
N SER A 298 -27.20 22.26 -1.81
CA SER A 298 -28.09 21.57 -0.88
C SER A 298 -27.57 20.20 -0.43
N PHE A 299 -26.42 19.74 -0.97
CA PHE A 299 -25.88 18.41 -0.72
C PHE A 299 -24.72 18.41 0.30
N SER A 300 -24.60 17.34 1.08
CA SER A 300 -23.52 17.13 2.03
C SER A 300 -22.21 16.75 1.35
N ALA A 301 -22.28 16.04 0.22
CA ALA A 301 -21.14 15.70 -0.63
C ALA A 301 -21.53 15.73 -2.09
N LEU A 302 -20.56 16.04 -2.93
CA LEU A 302 -20.70 16.10 -4.38
C LEU A 302 -19.61 15.24 -5.02
N VAL A 303 -20.02 14.30 -5.87
CA VAL A 303 -19.14 13.49 -6.72
C VAL A 303 -19.44 13.87 -8.16
N VAL A 304 -18.45 14.40 -8.86
CA VAL A 304 -18.60 14.90 -10.22
C VAL A 304 -17.57 14.22 -11.11
N GLY A 305 -17.99 13.70 -12.26
CA GLY A 305 -17.06 13.16 -13.24
C GLY A 305 -17.29 11.73 -13.69
N PRO A 306 -17.82 10.79 -12.86
CA PRO A 306 -18.02 9.42 -13.33
C PRO A 306 -18.74 9.36 -14.68
N GLY A 307 -17.99 9.04 -15.75
CA GLY A 307 -18.52 9.03 -17.12
C GLY A 307 -18.99 10.37 -17.66
N MET A 308 -18.43 11.50 -17.20
CA MET A 308 -18.90 12.83 -17.55
C MET A 308 -18.61 13.23 -19.01
N GLY A 309 -17.56 12.68 -19.64
CA GLY A 309 -17.08 13.14 -20.94
C GLY A 309 -16.42 14.52 -20.88
N THR A 310 -15.99 15.03 -22.03
CA THR A 310 -15.31 16.34 -22.16
C THR A 310 -16.12 17.38 -22.94
N GLY A 311 -17.41 17.13 -23.15
CA GLY A 311 -18.31 18.02 -23.93
C GLY A 311 -18.69 19.33 -23.20
N GLU A 312 -19.33 20.25 -23.90
CA GLU A 312 -19.74 21.53 -23.33
C GLU A 312 -20.62 21.42 -22.08
N LYS A 313 -21.49 20.41 -22.00
CA LYS A 313 -22.35 20.17 -20.84
C LYS A 313 -21.48 19.84 -19.60
N SER A 314 -20.41 19.10 -19.80
CA SER A 314 -19.46 18.65 -18.76
C SER A 314 -18.65 19.83 -18.21
N VAL A 315 -18.20 20.73 -19.05
CA VAL A 315 -17.43 21.93 -18.67
C VAL A 315 -18.17 22.82 -17.67
N LYS A 316 -19.50 22.85 -17.72
CA LYS A 316 -20.31 23.64 -16.82
C LYS A 316 -20.57 23.03 -15.45
N ARG A 317 -20.22 21.77 -15.24
CA ARG A 317 -20.61 20.97 -14.06
C ARG A 317 -19.43 20.28 -13.34
N LEU A 318 -18.29 20.86 -13.24
CA LEU A 318 -16.98 20.37 -12.81
C LEU A 318 -16.86 19.55 -11.53
N LEU A 319 -16.00 18.52 -11.56
CA LEU A 319 -14.97 18.00 -10.62
C LEU A 319 -14.99 16.49 -10.31
N ASP A 320 -14.67 15.56 -11.25
CA ASP A 320 -13.98 14.26 -11.04
C ASP A 320 -13.88 13.42 -12.34
N ALA A 321 -12.95 12.49 -12.45
CA ALA A 321 -12.64 11.59 -13.58
C ALA A 321 -12.43 12.33 -14.92
N ASP A 322 -13.38 12.30 -15.87
CA ASP A 322 -13.30 13.08 -17.09
C ASP A 322 -13.20 14.60 -16.77
N ALA A 323 -13.70 15.05 -15.62
CA ALA A 323 -13.50 16.40 -15.10
C ALA A 323 -12.03 16.74 -14.86
N LEU A 324 -11.20 15.79 -14.42
CA LEU A 324 -9.77 16.00 -14.26
C LEU A 324 -9.07 16.33 -15.58
N THR A 325 -9.53 15.76 -16.69
CA THR A 325 -9.04 16.13 -18.03
C THR A 325 -9.40 17.56 -18.38
N ILE A 326 -10.63 17.99 -18.08
CA ILE A 326 -11.07 19.38 -18.32
C ILE A 326 -10.27 20.37 -17.46
N ILE A 327 -10.03 20.04 -16.18
CA ILE A 327 -9.18 20.83 -15.27
C ILE A 327 -7.75 20.93 -15.80
N ALA A 328 -7.20 19.84 -16.32
CA ALA A 328 -5.85 19.82 -16.87
C ALA A 328 -5.71 20.74 -18.12
N GLU A 329 -6.76 20.83 -18.92
CA GLU A 329 -6.80 21.65 -20.13
C GLU A 329 -7.07 23.15 -19.86
N LYS A 330 -7.60 23.49 -18.67
CA LYS A 330 -8.02 24.86 -18.31
C LYS A 330 -7.28 25.34 -17.04
N PRO A 331 -6.20 26.14 -17.19
CA PRO A 331 -5.40 26.63 -16.06
C PRO A 331 -6.23 27.44 -15.04
N GLU A 332 -7.23 28.19 -15.50
CA GLU A 332 -8.11 28.97 -14.65
C GLU A 332 -8.85 28.11 -13.61
N LEU A 333 -9.18 26.85 -13.97
CA LEU A 333 -9.84 25.93 -13.06
C LEU A 333 -8.87 25.36 -12.01
N GLN A 334 -7.59 25.22 -12.35
CA GLN A 334 -6.57 24.82 -11.37
C GLN A 334 -6.35 25.92 -10.32
N GLU A 335 -6.38 27.20 -10.72
CA GLU A 335 -6.31 28.35 -9.82
C GLU A 335 -7.54 28.44 -8.91
N GLU A 336 -8.73 28.18 -9.44
CA GLU A 336 -9.96 28.11 -8.64
C GLU A 336 -9.90 26.98 -7.60
N LEU A 337 -9.39 25.81 -7.95
CA LEU A 337 -9.18 24.72 -7.01
C LEU A 337 -8.28 25.11 -5.85
N LEU A 338 -7.16 25.77 -6.14
CA LEU A 338 -6.18 26.19 -5.13
C LEU A 338 -6.77 27.18 -4.11
N THR A 339 -7.68 28.03 -4.55
CA THR A 339 -8.34 29.08 -3.74
C THR A 339 -9.59 28.57 -3.03
N ARG A 340 -10.09 27.41 -3.40
CA ARG A 340 -11.33 26.84 -2.86
C ARG A 340 -11.20 26.50 -1.37
N ARG A 341 -12.21 26.85 -0.58
CA ARG A 341 -12.28 26.55 0.87
C ARG A 341 -12.93 25.21 1.19
N ALA A 342 -13.71 24.65 0.28
CA ALA A 342 -14.38 23.37 0.48
C ALA A 342 -13.37 22.20 0.39
N MET A 343 -13.57 21.15 1.19
CA MET A 343 -12.82 19.91 1.07
C MET A 343 -12.95 19.37 -0.35
N THR A 344 -11.81 19.13 -0.98
CA THR A 344 -11.74 18.64 -2.37
C THR A 344 -10.85 17.42 -2.44
N VAL A 345 -11.29 16.41 -3.18
CA VAL A 345 -10.53 15.18 -3.45
C VAL A 345 -10.43 15.00 -4.95
N LEU A 346 -9.23 14.76 -5.45
CA LEU A 346 -8.97 14.37 -6.84
C LEU A 346 -8.49 12.92 -6.88
N THR A 347 -9.05 12.11 -7.77
CA THR A 347 -8.78 10.68 -7.85
C THR A 347 -8.10 10.27 -9.18
N PRO A 348 -6.97 10.91 -9.58
CA PRO A 348 -6.37 10.66 -10.88
C PRO A 348 -5.74 9.27 -10.98
N HIS A 349 -5.86 8.65 -12.15
CA HIS A 349 -4.92 7.61 -12.55
C HIS A 349 -3.62 8.26 -13.09
N PRO A 350 -2.51 7.50 -13.29
CA PRO A 350 -1.22 8.11 -13.67
C PRO A 350 -1.24 9.01 -14.90
N LEU A 351 -2.05 8.68 -15.92
CA LEU A 351 -2.16 9.51 -17.12
C LEU A 351 -2.91 10.84 -16.84
N GLU A 352 -3.96 10.82 -16.01
CA GLU A 352 -4.68 12.05 -15.58
C GLU A 352 -3.77 12.92 -14.73
N ALA A 353 -3.04 12.32 -13.78
CA ALA A 353 -2.06 13.03 -12.97
C ALA A 353 -0.96 13.67 -13.84
N ALA A 354 -0.45 12.97 -14.85
CA ALA A 354 0.54 13.49 -15.78
C ALA A 354 0.01 14.69 -16.56
N LYS A 355 -1.25 14.66 -17.02
CA LYS A 355 -1.90 15.81 -17.68
C LYS A 355 -2.03 17.02 -16.74
N LEU A 356 -2.51 16.79 -15.51
CA LEU A 356 -2.65 17.85 -14.49
C LEU A 356 -1.31 18.50 -14.15
N LEU A 357 -0.25 17.70 -14.05
CA LEU A 357 1.12 18.16 -13.77
C LEU A 357 1.85 18.69 -15.00
N ARG A 358 1.26 18.58 -16.21
CA ARG A 358 1.92 18.86 -17.50
C ARG A 358 3.24 18.10 -17.64
N ASN A 359 3.24 16.86 -17.26
CA ASN A 359 4.40 15.97 -17.23
C ASN A 359 4.12 14.67 -18.00
N LYS A 360 5.11 13.77 -18.07
CA LYS A 360 4.98 12.45 -18.68
C LYS A 360 4.51 11.42 -17.68
N VAL A 361 3.81 10.38 -18.14
CA VAL A 361 3.32 9.29 -17.30
C VAL A 361 4.48 8.53 -16.65
N GLU A 362 5.56 8.34 -17.38
CA GLU A 362 6.78 7.68 -16.92
C GLU A 362 7.41 8.41 -15.73
N GLU A 363 7.42 9.75 -15.75
CA GLU A 363 7.91 10.57 -14.65
C GLU A 363 7.01 10.43 -13.41
N VAL A 364 5.69 10.48 -13.57
CA VAL A 364 4.76 10.28 -12.45
C VAL A 364 4.93 8.90 -11.84
N GLN A 365 5.10 7.86 -12.66
CA GLN A 365 5.30 6.49 -12.19
C GLN A 365 6.70 6.26 -11.61
N SER A 366 7.71 7.07 -11.97
CA SER A 366 9.06 6.95 -11.43
C SER A 366 9.14 7.29 -9.94
N ASN A 367 8.28 8.21 -9.44
CA ASN A 367 8.19 8.55 -8.02
C ASN A 367 6.79 9.04 -7.65
N ARG A 368 5.88 8.10 -7.43
CA ARG A 368 4.45 8.37 -7.23
C ARG A 368 4.14 9.19 -5.96
N ILE A 369 4.90 8.99 -4.88
CA ILE A 369 4.70 9.77 -3.64
C ILE A 369 5.07 11.23 -3.87
N PHE A 370 6.21 11.49 -4.49
CA PHE A 370 6.64 12.85 -4.84
C PHE A 370 5.59 13.57 -5.69
N TRP A 371 5.15 12.94 -6.78
CA TRP A 371 4.19 13.57 -7.70
C TRP A 371 2.78 13.70 -7.13
N ALA A 372 2.36 12.81 -6.25
CA ALA A 372 1.10 12.98 -5.52
C ALA A 372 1.16 14.18 -4.55
N ARG A 373 2.29 14.40 -3.88
CA ARG A 373 2.53 15.57 -3.04
C ARG A 373 2.55 16.87 -3.85
N GLU A 374 3.27 16.89 -4.97
CA GLU A 374 3.31 18.03 -5.87
C GLU A 374 1.91 18.41 -6.37
N LEU A 375 1.12 17.43 -6.78
CA LEU A 375 -0.25 17.67 -7.23
C LEU A 375 -1.14 18.20 -6.10
N ALA A 376 -0.98 17.69 -4.87
CA ALA A 376 -1.72 18.20 -3.70
C ALA A 376 -1.36 19.65 -3.37
N LEU A 377 -0.09 20.02 -3.50
CA LEU A 377 0.37 21.41 -3.32
C LEU A 377 -0.18 22.33 -4.41
N GLN A 378 -0.14 21.92 -5.68
CA GLN A 378 -0.58 22.73 -6.81
C GLN A 378 -2.10 22.94 -6.85
N THR A 379 -2.87 21.95 -6.39
CA THR A 379 -4.34 22.01 -6.46
C THR A 379 -5.01 22.39 -5.14
N GLY A 380 -4.29 22.27 -4.01
CA GLY A 380 -4.86 22.43 -2.68
C GLY A 380 -5.80 21.29 -2.25
N ALA A 381 -5.97 20.26 -3.08
CA ALA A 381 -6.85 19.12 -2.86
C ALA A 381 -6.14 17.95 -2.20
N ALA A 382 -6.90 17.03 -1.61
CA ALA A 382 -6.42 15.68 -1.32
C ALA A 382 -6.31 14.89 -2.63
N ILE A 383 -5.20 14.22 -2.84
CA ILE A 383 -4.93 13.45 -4.06
C ILE A 383 -4.98 11.97 -3.77
N VAL A 384 -5.72 11.22 -4.58
CA VAL A 384 -5.74 9.77 -4.60
C VAL A 384 -5.13 9.30 -5.93
N LEU A 385 -3.82 9.17 -5.99
CA LEU A 385 -3.11 8.69 -7.18
C LEU A 385 -3.27 7.18 -7.30
N LYS A 386 -4.23 6.77 -8.13
CA LYS A 386 -4.62 5.36 -8.34
C LYS A 386 -3.50 4.52 -8.94
N GLY A 387 -3.46 3.23 -8.61
CA GLY A 387 -2.52 2.23 -9.16
C GLY A 387 -2.09 1.21 -8.11
N THR A 388 -1.13 0.34 -8.45
CA THR A 388 -0.55 -0.62 -7.51
C THR A 388 0.11 0.13 -6.35
N GLY A 389 -0.40 -0.04 -5.12
CA GLY A 389 -0.08 0.82 -3.99
C GLY A 389 -0.61 2.24 -4.23
N THR A 390 -1.94 2.41 -4.27
CA THR A 390 -2.56 3.76 -4.40
C THR A 390 -1.97 4.70 -3.36
N VAL A 391 -1.53 5.88 -3.80
CA VAL A 391 -0.95 6.91 -2.93
C VAL A 391 -2.02 7.96 -2.63
N VAL A 392 -2.26 8.23 -1.35
CA VAL A 392 -3.08 9.36 -0.89
C VAL A 392 -2.15 10.45 -0.37
N SER A 393 -2.31 11.68 -0.84
CA SER A 393 -1.52 12.82 -0.36
C SER A 393 -2.40 14.00 -0.01
N LEU A 394 -2.04 14.72 1.05
CA LEU A 394 -2.70 15.94 1.47
C LEU A 394 -1.80 17.17 1.23
N ARG A 395 -2.41 18.34 1.15
CA ARG A 395 -1.70 19.63 1.04
C ARG A 395 -0.68 19.84 2.19
N SER A 396 -0.88 19.22 3.33
CA SER A 396 0.07 19.26 4.47
C SER A 396 1.40 18.55 4.21
N GLY A 397 1.55 17.86 3.09
CA GLY A 397 2.72 17.05 2.75
C GLY A 397 2.66 15.60 3.28
N HIS A 398 1.65 15.26 4.09
CA HIS A 398 1.44 13.89 4.50
C HIS A 398 1.04 13.02 3.31
N ALA A 399 1.58 11.82 3.25
CA ALA A 399 1.26 10.84 2.23
C ALA A 399 1.10 9.44 2.82
N TRP A 400 0.16 8.67 2.29
CA TRP A 400 -0.08 7.28 2.68
C TRP A 400 -0.04 6.40 1.44
N VAL A 401 0.50 5.20 1.61
CA VAL A 401 0.45 4.14 0.61
C VAL A 401 -0.60 3.12 1.04
N ASN A 402 -1.48 2.75 0.13
CA ASN A 402 -2.49 1.73 0.42
C ASN A 402 -1.90 0.32 0.31
N PRO A 403 -1.86 -0.47 1.40
CA PRO A 403 -1.34 -1.84 1.37
C PRO A 403 -2.35 -2.84 0.82
N THR A 404 -3.62 -2.45 0.60
CA THR A 404 -4.68 -3.34 0.13
C THR A 404 -4.85 -3.30 -1.39
N GLY A 405 -5.62 -4.23 -1.93
CA GLY A 405 -5.90 -4.37 -3.35
C GLY A 405 -5.22 -5.56 -4.00
N SER A 406 -5.70 -5.91 -5.18
CA SER A 406 -5.14 -6.97 -6.01
C SER A 406 -5.33 -6.63 -7.49
N ALA A 407 -4.72 -7.42 -8.37
CA ALA A 407 -4.91 -7.30 -9.82
C ALA A 407 -6.39 -7.48 -10.25
N ALA A 408 -7.25 -8.00 -9.38
CA ALA A 408 -8.69 -8.08 -9.62
C ALA A 408 -9.38 -6.71 -9.80
N LEU A 409 -8.73 -5.61 -9.36
CA LEU A 409 -9.20 -4.23 -9.60
C LEU A 409 -8.90 -3.70 -11.00
N ALA A 410 -8.14 -4.41 -11.83
CA ALA A 410 -7.80 -3.99 -13.18
C ALA A 410 -8.98 -4.19 -14.16
N THR A 411 -10.14 -3.65 -13.81
CA THR A 411 -11.37 -3.66 -14.62
C THR A 411 -11.98 -2.26 -14.69
N ALA A 412 -12.75 -2.02 -15.76
CA ALA A 412 -13.43 -0.74 -15.94
C ALA A 412 -14.47 -0.47 -14.83
N GLY A 413 -14.61 0.78 -14.41
CA GLY A 413 -15.62 1.22 -13.44
C GLY A 413 -15.21 1.10 -11.97
N THR A 414 -14.08 0.45 -11.63
CA THR A 414 -13.62 0.34 -10.23
C THR A 414 -13.24 1.71 -9.63
N GLY A 415 -12.74 2.63 -10.47
CA GLY A 415 -12.48 4.03 -10.09
C GLY A 415 -13.75 4.79 -9.76
N ASP A 416 -14.83 4.58 -10.53
CA ASP A 416 -16.13 5.22 -10.28
C ASP A 416 -16.72 4.74 -8.95
N VAL A 417 -16.57 3.44 -8.65
CA VAL A 417 -16.94 2.88 -7.34
C VAL A 417 -16.18 3.57 -6.21
N LEU A 418 -14.86 3.76 -6.36
CA LEU A 418 -14.05 4.43 -5.35
C LEU A 418 -14.51 5.87 -5.11
N SER A 419 -14.79 6.63 -6.18
CA SER A 419 -15.32 8.01 -6.07
C SER A 419 -16.64 8.03 -5.31
N GLY A 420 -17.54 7.11 -5.60
CA GLY A 420 -18.80 6.95 -4.86
C GLY A 420 -18.62 6.60 -3.39
N MET A 421 -17.63 5.73 -3.05
CA MET A 421 -17.29 5.39 -1.68
C MET A 421 -16.77 6.59 -0.89
N ILE A 422 -15.85 7.37 -1.48
CA ILE A 422 -15.33 8.62 -0.88
C ILE A 422 -16.48 9.59 -0.63
N GLY A 423 -17.30 9.85 -1.66
CA GLY A 423 -18.46 10.72 -1.56
C GLY A 423 -19.46 10.27 -0.48
N SER A 424 -19.64 8.96 -0.30
CA SER A 424 -20.47 8.39 0.75
C SER A 424 -19.96 8.76 2.16
N PHE A 425 -18.67 8.58 2.43
CA PHE A 425 -18.11 8.85 3.75
C PHE A 425 -18.09 10.36 4.04
N ILE A 426 -17.79 11.21 3.06
CA ILE A 426 -17.90 12.67 3.20
C ILE A 426 -19.34 13.06 3.50
N ALA A 427 -20.35 12.51 2.78
CA ALA A 427 -21.75 12.80 3.01
C ALA A 427 -22.20 12.45 4.43
N GLN A 428 -21.65 11.39 5.00
CA GLN A 428 -21.91 10.93 6.37
C GLN A 428 -21.27 11.83 7.45
N GLY A 429 -20.47 12.84 7.07
CA GLY A 429 -19.86 13.79 7.97
C GLY A 429 -18.49 13.38 8.53
N TYR A 430 -17.86 12.34 7.98
CA TYR A 430 -16.47 12.02 8.34
C TYR A 430 -15.54 13.12 7.82
N ASP A 431 -14.45 13.38 8.55
CA ASP A 431 -13.42 14.30 8.07
C ASP A 431 -12.76 13.77 6.80
N LEU A 432 -12.08 14.67 6.07
CA LEU A 432 -11.51 14.38 4.76
C LEU A 432 -10.53 13.19 4.82
N THR A 433 -9.64 13.16 5.80
CA THR A 433 -8.59 12.15 5.92
C THR A 433 -9.21 10.78 6.18
N THR A 434 -10.06 10.67 7.19
CA THR A 434 -10.80 9.45 7.53
C THR A 434 -11.63 8.93 6.35
N ALA A 435 -12.36 9.83 5.66
CA ALA A 435 -13.21 9.46 4.52
C ALA A 435 -12.39 8.89 3.35
N VAL A 436 -11.30 9.57 2.98
CA VAL A 436 -10.46 9.18 1.83
C VAL A 436 -9.66 7.92 2.15
N LEU A 437 -8.95 7.87 3.28
CA LEU A 437 -8.12 6.73 3.64
C LEU A 437 -8.97 5.47 3.86
N GLY A 438 -10.11 5.61 4.53
CA GLY A 438 -11.03 4.49 4.74
C GLY A 438 -11.66 3.98 3.45
N ALA A 439 -12.04 4.86 2.52
CA ALA A 439 -12.57 4.45 1.22
C ALA A 439 -11.50 3.72 0.38
N VAL A 440 -10.28 4.26 0.31
CA VAL A 440 -9.17 3.67 -0.46
C VAL A 440 -8.78 2.31 0.10
N TRP A 441 -8.64 2.20 1.42
CA TRP A 441 -8.32 0.93 2.08
C TRP A 441 -9.41 -0.12 1.84
N LEU A 442 -10.66 0.24 2.11
CA LEU A 442 -11.81 -0.67 1.98
C LEU A 442 -12.05 -1.11 0.53
N HIS A 443 -11.87 -0.22 -0.43
CA HIS A 443 -11.93 -0.53 -1.85
C HIS A 443 -10.92 -1.61 -2.25
N GLY A 444 -9.67 -1.47 -1.79
CA GLY A 444 -8.64 -2.48 -2.00
C GLY A 444 -8.96 -3.79 -1.29
N ALA A 445 -9.32 -3.73 -0.01
CA ALA A 445 -9.66 -4.90 0.80
C ALA A 445 -10.81 -5.73 0.21
N ALA A 446 -11.81 -5.06 -0.36
CA ALA A 446 -12.94 -5.74 -1.02
C ALA A 446 -12.54 -6.58 -2.24
N ALA A 447 -11.39 -6.30 -2.84
CA ALA A 447 -10.87 -7.02 -4.00
C ALA A 447 -9.85 -8.12 -3.65
N GLN A 448 -9.28 -8.12 -2.43
CA GLN A 448 -8.21 -9.07 -2.06
C GLN A 448 -8.65 -10.54 -2.07
N CYS A 449 -9.89 -10.81 -1.71
CA CYS A 449 -10.46 -12.17 -1.66
C CYS A 449 -11.24 -12.54 -2.92
N ALA A 450 -11.10 -11.76 -3.99
CA ALA A 450 -11.84 -12.01 -5.21
C ALA A 450 -11.06 -12.89 -6.18
N THR A 451 -11.74 -13.84 -6.80
CA THR A 451 -11.26 -14.46 -8.02
C THR A 451 -11.28 -13.43 -9.14
N MET A 452 -10.25 -13.41 -9.97
CA MET A 452 -10.12 -12.46 -11.08
C MET A 452 -11.13 -12.72 -12.22
N PRO A 453 -11.62 -11.68 -12.89
CA PRO A 453 -11.69 -10.26 -12.50
C PRO A 453 -12.87 -9.97 -11.57
N VAL A 454 -12.83 -8.86 -10.79
CA VAL A 454 -14.00 -8.36 -10.05
C VAL A 454 -14.79 -7.42 -10.93
N LEU A 455 -16.08 -7.64 -11.07
CA LEU A 455 -16.96 -6.68 -11.69
C LEU A 455 -17.16 -5.45 -10.78
N ALA A 456 -17.11 -4.24 -11.34
CA ALA A 456 -17.21 -3.02 -10.55
C ALA A 456 -18.51 -2.91 -9.73
N ASP A 457 -19.64 -3.43 -10.25
CA ASP A 457 -20.90 -3.45 -9.49
C ASP A 457 -20.85 -4.36 -8.25
N GLU A 458 -20.16 -5.49 -8.33
CA GLU A 458 -19.97 -6.39 -7.19
C GLU A 458 -19.05 -5.78 -6.12
N LEU A 459 -18.07 -4.97 -6.53
CA LEU A 459 -17.05 -4.39 -5.66
C LEU A 459 -17.69 -3.57 -4.54
N SER A 460 -18.69 -2.75 -4.84
CA SER A 460 -19.38 -1.93 -3.83
C SER A 460 -20.16 -2.79 -2.82
N SER A 461 -20.73 -3.91 -3.24
CA SER A 461 -21.40 -4.88 -2.36
C SER A 461 -20.41 -5.62 -1.45
N ARG A 462 -19.25 -6.00 -2.01
CA ARG A 462 -18.16 -6.62 -1.26
C ARG A 462 -17.60 -5.65 -0.21
N ALA A 463 -17.39 -4.38 -0.58
CA ALA A 463 -16.93 -3.33 0.33
C ALA A 463 -17.92 -3.10 1.49
N ALA A 464 -19.23 -3.03 1.21
CA ALA A 464 -20.25 -2.91 2.23
C ALA A 464 -20.29 -4.10 3.19
N THR A 465 -20.13 -5.33 2.66
CA THR A 465 -20.01 -6.55 3.47
C THR A 465 -18.79 -6.51 4.37
N ALA A 466 -17.62 -6.15 3.82
CA ALA A 466 -16.37 -6.01 4.56
C ALA A 466 -16.50 -4.98 5.69
N LEU A 467 -17.05 -3.81 5.41
CA LEU A 467 -17.32 -2.78 6.41
C LEU A 467 -18.22 -3.30 7.54
N GLY A 468 -19.28 -4.02 7.19
CA GLY A 468 -20.18 -4.64 8.16
C GLY A 468 -19.50 -5.70 9.04
N MET A 469 -18.58 -6.49 8.48
CA MET A 469 -17.78 -7.46 9.24
C MET A 469 -16.82 -6.78 10.21
N LEU A 470 -16.10 -5.75 9.76
CA LEU A 470 -15.15 -4.98 10.58
C LEU A 470 -15.87 -4.27 11.74
N ARG A 471 -17.00 -3.64 11.49
CA ARG A 471 -17.83 -3.02 12.54
C ARG A 471 -18.28 -4.03 13.59
N ARG A 472 -18.72 -5.23 13.18
CA ARG A 472 -19.10 -6.30 14.13
C ARG A 472 -17.92 -6.83 14.93
N ALA A 473 -16.76 -6.97 14.32
CA ALA A 473 -15.54 -7.37 15.03
C ALA A 473 -15.19 -6.33 16.13
N LYS A 474 -15.19 -5.05 15.78
CA LYS A 474 -14.93 -3.95 16.73
C LYS A 474 -15.91 -3.94 17.93
N LEU A 475 -17.20 -4.19 17.67
CA LEU A 475 -18.21 -4.30 18.74
C LEU A 475 -17.91 -5.45 19.71
N ARG A 476 -17.60 -6.65 19.20
CA ARG A 476 -17.28 -7.82 20.04
C ARG A 476 -16.04 -7.59 20.91
N TRP A 477 -15.05 -6.88 20.41
CA TRP A 477 -13.86 -6.54 21.19
C TRP A 477 -14.14 -5.51 22.27
N ALA A 478 -14.98 -4.51 22.00
CA ALA A 478 -15.42 -3.54 22.99
C ALA A 478 -16.21 -4.21 24.14
N GLU A 479 -17.04 -5.20 23.83
CA GLU A 479 -17.79 -5.99 24.83
C GLU A 479 -16.90 -6.93 25.64
N ALA A 480 -15.82 -7.45 25.05
CA ALA A 480 -14.88 -8.35 25.74
C ALA A 480 -13.89 -7.63 26.66
N GLY A 481 -13.87 -6.29 26.69
CA GLY A 481 -12.97 -5.49 27.54
C GLY A 481 -11.48 -5.62 27.20
N SER A 482 -11.14 -6.21 26.06
CA SER A 482 -9.78 -6.32 25.55
C SER A 482 -9.50 -5.18 24.58
N ASP A 483 -8.40 -4.45 24.80
CA ASP A 483 -7.91 -3.45 23.84
C ASP A 483 -7.43 -4.16 22.58
N PRO A 484 -8.09 -4.00 21.41
CA PRO A 484 -7.69 -4.66 20.18
C PRO A 484 -6.31 -4.21 19.68
N LEU A 485 -5.82 -3.07 20.15
CA LEU A 485 -4.50 -2.53 19.81
C LEU A 485 -3.36 -3.17 20.61
N SER A 486 -3.65 -3.93 21.67
CA SER A 486 -2.63 -4.61 22.48
C SER A 486 -2.24 -5.99 21.94
N SER A 487 -3.00 -6.54 21.00
CA SER A 487 -2.69 -7.79 20.30
C SER A 487 -3.00 -7.62 18.82
N VAL A 488 -2.07 -7.05 18.08
CA VAL A 488 -2.06 -7.20 16.61
C VAL A 488 -1.64 -8.64 16.30
N GLY A 489 -2.46 -9.56 16.78
CA GLY A 489 -2.52 -10.90 16.28
C GLY A 489 -3.35 -10.85 15.00
N THR A 490 -2.78 -11.33 13.94
CA THR A 490 -3.37 -11.67 12.66
C THR A 490 -4.87 -11.95 12.83
N ILE A 491 -5.75 -11.10 12.27
CA ILE A 491 -7.12 -11.55 12.01
C ILE A 491 -6.99 -12.58 10.89
N ALA A 492 -6.70 -13.82 11.27
CA ALA A 492 -6.75 -14.95 10.36
C ALA A 492 -8.21 -15.17 10.00
N LEU A 493 -8.64 -14.54 8.93
CA LEU A 493 -9.92 -14.83 8.32
C LEU A 493 -9.78 -16.19 7.62
N GLN A 494 -10.73 -17.10 7.90
CA GLN A 494 -10.80 -18.42 7.26
C GLN A 494 -10.84 -18.28 5.72
N PRO A 495 -10.46 -19.31 4.93
CA PRO A 495 -10.57 -19.27 3.48
C PRO A 495 -11.98 -18.81 3.06
N GLY A 496 -12.07 -17.68 2.34
CA GLY A 496 -13.32 -16.98 1.99
C GLY A 496 -13.62 -15.72 2.82
N GLN A 497 -12.85 -15.41 3.85
CA GLN A 497 -12.90 -14.17 4.60
C GLN A 497 -11.77 -13.22 4.12
N LEU A 498 -11.94 -11.90 4.34
CA LEU A 498 -10.93 -10.90 3.95
C LEU A 498 -9.56 -11.23 4.55
N ALA A 499 -8.56 -11.49 3.72
CA ALA A 499 -7.20 -11.67 4.19
C ALA A 499 -6.67 -10.34 4.78
N PRO A 500 -5.86 -10.38 5.85
CA PRO A 500 -5.20 -9.19 6.37
C PRO A 500 -4.29 -8.57 5.31
N ALA A 501 -4.03 -7.26 5.44
CA ALA A 501 -2.99 -6.61 4.67
C ALA A 501 -1.66 -7.37 4.84
N PRO A 502 -0.79 -7.44 3.81
CA PRO A 502 0.42 -8.25 3.85
C PRO A 502 1.54 -7.64 4.72
N VAL A 503 1.20 -7.13 5.90
CA VAL A 503 2.16 -6.59 6.87
C VAL A 503 1.88 -7.19 8.24
N GLU A 504 2.82 -7.96 8.75
CA GLU A 504 2.79 -8.48 10.11
C GLU A 504 3.71 -7.62 10.99
N MET A 505 3.12 -6.92 11.97
CA MET A 505 3.85 -6.23 13.04
C MET A 505 3.91 -7.14 14.26
N ILE A 506 5.09 -7.47 14.71
CA ILE A 506 5.25 -8.14 16.00
C ILE A 506 5.31 -7.06 17.07
N GLY A 507 4.17 -6.86 17.75
CA GLY A 507 4.12 -6.07 18.98
C GLY A 507 4.93 -6.75 20.09
N LYS A 508 5.51 -5.95 20.98
CA LYS A 508 6.23 -6.42 22.17
C LYS A 508 5.38 -7.42 22.94
N VAL A 509 5.86 -8.64 23.08
CA VAL A 509 5.39 -9.52 24.15
C VAL A 509 5.84 -8.87 25.46
N ARG A 510 4.90 -8.20 26.16
CA ARG A 510 5.13 -7.81 27.56
C ARG A 510 5.05 -9.07 28.39
N HIS A 511 6.16 -9.38 29.08
CA HIS A 511 6.21 -10.32 30.18
C HIS A 511 5.44 -9.74 31.37
#